data_e2f9dd822dbfc4e4132ba1107301bc95
#
_entry.id   e2f9dd822dbfc4e4132ba1107301bc95
#
_cell.length_a   1.000
_cell.length_b   1.000
_cell.length_c   1.000
_cell.angle_alpha   90.00
_cell.angle_beta   90.00
_cell.angle_gamma   90.00
#
_symmetry.space_group_name_H-M   'P 1'
#
loop_
_entity.id
_entity.type
_entity.pdbx_description
1 polymer ?
#
loop_
_entity_poly.entity_id
_entity_poly.type
_entity_poly.pdbx_seq_one_letter_code
_entity_poly.pdbx_strand_id
1 'polypeptide(L)'
;MTPAGSACQAEAVLQFWFVACKPRQWFRRSRSFDALVQGRFSELTAEAVAGGLSSWEGQPQSALALVLLLDQFSRQVWRDQAQAFSGDARALALSQRALELGWIEAEPARVRRQFWLMPHLHSESLAVVEASVALFARYSDAATAAVARRHADWLRRFGRYPHRNGALGRISTAEEEELLLQRSAGAETFRCERCRDPGPIHYRVCSKVEPEWQLVCPQCWPILREQPGYCYGGTRKANRRQRS
;
A
#
# COMPACT_ATOMS: atom_id res chain seq x y z
N MET A 1 -20.71 -17.18 -14.63
CA MET A 1 -20.50 -15.86 -15.25
C MET A 1 -20.22 -16.04 -16.73
N THR A 2 -20.78 -15.19 -17.59
CA THR A 2 -20.48 -15.23 -19.04
C THR A 2 -19.06 -14.70 -19.29
N PRO A 3 -18.32 -15.18 -20.33
CA PRO A 3 -16.98 -14.68 -20.66
C PRO A 3 -16.90 -13.16 -20.85
N ALA A 4 -17.94 -12.54 -21.40
CA ALA A 4 -18.03 -11.10 -21.60
C ALA A 4 -18.13 -10.32 -20.26
N GLY A 5 -18.86 -10.81 -19.28
CA GLY A 5 -18.94 -10.20 -17.95
C GLY A 5 -17.63 -10.28 -17.18
N SER A 6 -16.88 -11.36 -17.35
CA SER A 6 -15.58 -11.58 -16.72
C SER A 6 -14.50 -10.64 -17.27
N ALA A 7 -14.46 -10.44 -18.60
CA ALA A 7 -13.53 -9.48 -19.24
C ALA A 7 -13.82 -8.03 -18.81
N CYS A 8 -15.08 -7.66 -18.68
CA CYS A 8 -15.49 -6.34 -18.21
C CYS A 8 -15.04 -6.06 -16.76
N GLN A 9 -15.10 -7.07 -15.88
CA GLN A 9 -14.64 -6.91 -14.49
C GLN A 9 -13.11 -6.77 -14.40
N ALA A 10 -12.35 -7.53 -15.17
CA ALA A 10 -10.89 -7.41 -15.23
C ALA A 10 -10.47 -6.01 -15.70
N GLU A 11 -11.11 -5.52 -16.77
CA GLU A 11 -10.88 -4.17 -17.26
C GLU A 11 -11.24 -3.10 -16.21
N ALA A 12 -12.35 -3.25 -15.48
CA ALA A 12 -12.73 -2.34 -14.40
C ALA A 12 -11.68 -2.26 -13.28
N VAL A 13 -11.04 -3.38 -12.93
CA VAL A 13 -9.92 -3.42 -11.97
C VAL A 13 -8.72 -2.63 -12.49
N LEU A 14 -8.33 -2.86 -13.75
CA LEU A 14 -7.18 -2.17 -14.36
C LEU A 14 -7.43 -0.67 -14.53
N GLN A 15 -8.61 -0.27 -14.99
CA GLN A 15 -9.00 1.13 -15.12
C GLN A 15 -9.02 1.84 -13.77
N PHE A 16 -9.57 1.19 -12.75
CA PHE A 16 -9.54 1.76 -11.40
C PHE A 16 -8.10 1.98 -10.93
N TRP A 17 -7.25 0.95 -11.02
CA TRP A 17 -5.91 1.00 -10.46
C TRP A 17 -4.97 1.92 -11.21
N PHE A 18 -4.93 1.82 -12.54
CA PHE A 18 -3.93 2.51 -13.35
C PHE A 18 -4.40 3.85 -13.93
N VAL A 19 -5.70 4.10 -14.02
CA VAL A 19 -6.25 5.33 -14.61
C VAL A 19 -6.89 6.22 -13.54
N ALA A 20 -7.79 5.68 -12.72
CA ALA A 20 -8.52 6.47 -11.73
C ALA A 20 -7.67 6.79 -10.49
N CYS A 21 -6.79 5.87 -10.06
CA CYS A 21 -5.92 6.08 -8.91
C CYS A 21 -4.70 6.94 -9.25
N LYS A 22 -4.33 7.84 -8.34
CA LYS A 22 -3.07 8.59 -8.43
C LYS A 22 -1.93 7.73 -7.86
N PRO A 23 -0.69 7.80 -8.40
CA PRO A 23 0.46 7.00 -7.94
C PRO A 23 0.71 7.05 -6.43
N ARG A 24 0.48 8.21 -5.81
CA ARG A 24 0.61 8.37 -4.35
C ARG A 24 -0.36 7.51 -3.53
N GLN A 25 -1.50 7.06 -4.11
CA GLN A 25 -2.52 6.27 -3.41
C GLN A 25 -2.10 4.80 -3.30
N TRP A 26 -1.30 4.29 -4.23
CA TRP A 26 -0.87 2.88 -4.23
C TRP A 26 -0.03 2.50 -3.01
N PHE A 27 0.81 3.45 -2.53
CA PHE A 27 1.79 3.18 -1.48
C PHE A 27 1.51 3.93 -0.17
N ARG A 28 0.42 4.67 -0.11
CA ARG A 28 0.04 5.42 1.09
C ARG A 28 -1.12 4.76 1.80
N ARG A 29 -0.94 4.50 3.10
CA ARG A 29 -2.04 4.06 3.96
C ARG A 29 -3.11 5.17 4.06
N SER A 30 -4.38 4.86 3.73
CA SER A 30 -5.48 5.81 3.75
C SER A 30 -6.81 5.08 3.99
N ARG A 31 -7.46 5.36 5.12
CA ARG A 31 -8.77 4.77 5.45
C ARG A 31 -9.84 5.06 4.40
N SER A 32 -9.85 6.27 3.84
CA SER A 32 -10.82 6.64 2.79
C SER A 32 -10.55 5.89 1.48
N PHE A 33 -9.29 5.63 1.14
CA PHE A 33 -8.94 4.84 -0.03
C PHE A 33 -9.27 3.36 0.20
N ASP A 34 -8.99 2.84 1.40
CA ASP A 34 -9.34 1.47 1.78
C ASP A 34 -10.87 1.25 1.69
N ALA A 35 -11.67 2.18 2.23
CA ALA A 35 -13.13 2.13 2.13
C ALA A 35 -13.64 2.19 0.68
N LEU A 36 -12.98 2.99 -0.19
CA LEU A 36 -13.32 3.06 -1.62
C LEU A 36 -13.06 1.71 -2.32
N VAL A 37 -11.89 1.09 -2.08
CA VAL A 37 -11.56 -0.22 -2.64
C VAL A 37 -12.52 -1.29 -2.11
N GLN A 38 -12.76 -1.28 -0.80
CA GLN A 38 -13.67 -2.22 -0.14
C GLN A 38 -15.10 -2.13 -0.71
N GLY A 39 -15.65 -0.92 -0.85
CA GLY A 39 -17.01 -0.73 -1.39
C GLY A 39 -17.17 -1.14 -2.85
N ARG A 40 -16.09 -1.17 -3.63
CA ARG A 40 -16.16 -1.48 -5.06
C ARG A 40 -15.72 -2.90 -5.43
N PHE A 41 -14.80 -3.49 -4.66
CA PHE A 41 -14.08 -4.70 -5.07
C PHE A 41 -13.97 -5.77 -4.00
N SER A 42 -14.64 -5.64 -2.83
CA SER A 42 -14.54 -6.63 -1.75
C SER A 42 -15.01 -8.02 -2.19
N GLU A 43 -16.14 -8.12 -2.87
CA GLU A 43 -16.69 -9.40 -3.35
C GLU A 43 -15.77 -10.05 -4.37
N LEU A 44 -15.30 -9.28 -5.35
CA LEU A 44 -14.41 -9.78 -6.39
C LEU A 44 -13.04 -10.20 -5.81
N THR A 45 -12.55 -9.45 -4.82
CA THR A 45 -11.31 -9.80 -4.10
C THR A 45 -11.48 -11.08 -3.28
N ALA A 46 -12.63 -11.25 -2.62
CA ALA A 46 -12.94 -12.47 -1.88
C ALA A 46 -13.03 -13.68 -2.80
N GLU A 47 -13.70 -13.54 -3.96
CA GLU A 47 -13.76 -14.59 -4.99
C GLU A 47 -12.35 -14.97 -5.47
N ALA A 48 -11.50 -13.98 -5.77
CA ALA A 48 -10.12 -14.22 -6.19
C ALA A 48 -9.31 -14.99 -5.13
N VAL A 49 -9.37 -14.57 -3.88
CA VAL A 49 -8.64 -15.21 -2.77
C VAL A 49 -9.17 -16.60 -2.47
N ALA A 50 -10.47 -16.86 -2.67
CA ALA A 50 -11.08 -18.19 -2.53
C ALA A 50 -10.73 -19.17 -3.68
N GLY A 51 -9.89 -18.76 -4.64
CA GLY A 51 -9.49 -19.61 -5.77
C GLY A 51 -10.36 -19.45 -7.02
N GLY A 52 -11.35 -18.57 -7.00
CA GLY A 52 -12.15 -18.20 -8.17
C GLY A 52 -11.36 -17.43 -9.23
N LEU A 53 -12.05 -17.02 -10.31
CA LEU A 53 -11.49 -16.24 -11.41
C LEU A 53 -10.33 -16.95 -12.16
N SER A 54 -10.28 -18.28 -12.15
CA SER A 54 -9.22 -19.07 -12.83
C SER A 54 -9.18 -18.81 -14.35
N SER A 55 -10.31 -18.47 -14.96
CA SER A 55 -10.36 -18.07 -16.37
C SER A 55 -9.54 -16.81 -16.69
N TRP A 56 -9.23 -15.98 -15.67
CA TRP A 56 -8.41 -14.77 -15.86
C TRP A 56 -6.92 -15.07 -16.05
N GLU A 57 -6.48 -16.25 -15.65
CA GLU A 57 -5.05 -16.63 -15.70
C GLU A 57 -4.53 -16.87 -17.12
N GLY A 58 -5.41 -17.00 -18.10
CA GLY A 58 -5.07 -17.34 -19.48
C GLY A 58 -4.63 -16.18 -20.37
N GLN A 59 -4.83 -14.93 -19.95
CA GLN A 59 -4.54 -13.74 -20.75
C GLN A 59 -3.84 -12.67 -19.91
N PRO A 60 -2.84 -11.94 -20.44
CA PRO A 60 -2.01 -11.03 -19.66
C PRO A 60 -2.79 -9.93 -18.96
N GLN A 61 -3.83 -9.38 -19.60
CA GLN A 61 -4.61 -8.28 -19.01
C GLN A 61 -5.43 -8.75 -17.81
N SER A 62 -6.20 -9.82 -17.97
CA SER A 62 -7.00 -10.37 -16.87
C SER A 62 -6.14 -10.97 -15.77
N ALA A 63 -5.01 -11.59 -16.10
CA ALA A 63 -4.08 -12.13 -15.11
C ALA A 63 -3.43 -11.00 -14.29
N LEU A 64 -3.08 -9.84 -14.88
CA LEU A 64 -2.62 -8.67 -14.12
C LEU A 64 -3.72 -8.13 -13.19
N ALA A 65 -4.96 -8.09 -13.65
CA ALA A 65 -6.09 -7.70 -12.79
C ALA A 65 -6.25 -8.68 -11.60
N LEU A 66 -6.09 -9.98 -11.83
CA LEU A 66 -6.11 -10.98 -10.77
C LEU A 66 -4.96 -10.81 -9.78
N VAL A 67 -3.74 -10.54 -10.25
CA VAL A 67 -2.59 -10.21 -9.39
C VAL A 67 -2.91 -8.99 -8.51
N LEU A 68 -3.52 -7.92 -9.07
CA LEU A 68 -3.92 -6.75 -8.28
C LEU A 68 -4.94 -7.08 -7.19
N LEU A 69 -5.95 -7.91 -7.48
CA LEU A 69 -6.93 -8.34 -6.49
C LEU A 69 -6.25 -9.11 -5.35
N LEU A 70 -5.39 -10.08 -5.70
CA LEU A 70 -4.73 -10.97 -4.76
C LEU A 70 -3.67 -10.27 -3.89
N ASP A 71 -2.89 -9.34 -4.49
CA ASP A 71 -1.71 -8.76 -3.85
C ASP A 71 -1.91 -7.33 -3.35
N GLN A 72 -2.74 -6.51 -4.03
CA GLN A 72 -2.93 -5.11 -3.69
C GLN A 72 -4.28 -4.86 -3.00
N PHE A 73 -5.39 -5.26 -3.63
CA PHE A 73 -6.73 -4.99 -3.09
C PHE A 73 -7.00 -5.76 -1.80
N SER A 74 -6.51 -6.99 -1.68
CA SER A 74 -6.56 -7.75 -0.44
C SER A 74 -6.02 -6.96 0.76
N ARG A 75 -4.95 -6.18 0.56
CA ARG A 75 -4.32 -5.35 1.60
C ARG A 75 -5.13 -4.11 1.97
N GLN A 76 -6.01 -3.62 1.11
CA GLN A 76 -6.96 -2.56 1.43
C GLN A 76 -8.25 -3.12 2.03
N VAL A 77 -8.78 -4.23 1.46
CA VAL A 77 -10.04 -4.84 1.89
C VAL A 77 -9.93 -5.40 3.30
N TRP A 78 -8.84 -6.10 3.61
CA TRP A 78 -8.63 -6.75 4.93
C TRP A 78 -7.43 -6.18 5.67
N ARG A 79 -7.32 -4.86 5.68
CA ARG A 79 -6.20 -4.20 6.36
C ARG A 79 -6.09 -4.64 7.82
N ASP A 80 -4.84 -4.92 8.23
CA ASP A 80 -4.46 -5.38 9.57
C ASP A 80 -5.05 -6.76 9.96
N GLN A 81 -5.51 -7.55 9.00
CA GLN A 81 -6.01 -8.93 9.18
C GLN A 81 -5.14 -9.92 8.41
N ALA A 82 -5.08 -11.16 8.88
CA ALA A 82 -4.32 -12.24 8.22
C ALA A 82 -4.78 -12.48 6.78
N GLN A 83 -6.07 -12.30 6.52
CA GLN A 83 -6.69 -12.48 5.21
C GLN A 83 -6.09 -11.56 4.13
N ALA A 84 -5.51 -10.40 4.51
CA ALA A 84 -4.81 -9.49 3.60
C ALA A 84 -3.66 -10.15 2.84
N PHE A 85 -3.12 -11.26 3.34
CA PHE A 85 -1.97 -11.98 2.79
C PHE A 85 -2.34 -13.35 2.20
N SER A 86 -3.61 -13.75 2.26
CA SER A 86 -4.05 -15.08 1.81
C SER A 86 -3.89 -15.29 0.30
N GLY A 87 -3.85 -14.21 -0.49
CA GLY A 87 -3.63 -14.24 -1.93
C GLY A 87 -2.16 -14.27 -2.37
N ASP A 88 -1.19 -14.06 -1.44
CA ASP A 88 0.21 -13.83 -1.78
C ASP A 88 0.84 -14.97 -2.59
N ALA A 89 0.60 -16.22 -2.21
CA ALA A 89 1.17 -17.39 -2.89
C ALA A 89 0.68 -17.51 -4.34
N ARG A 90 -0.64 -17.34 -4.57
CA ARG A 90 -1.22 -17.38 -5.92
C ARG A 90 -0.77 -16.19 -6.77
N ALA A 91 -0.71 -15.00 -6.19
CA ALA A 91 -0.20 -13.81 -6.88
C ALA A 91 1.25 -13.99 -7.33
N LEU A 92 2.10 -14.58 -6.47
CA LEU A 92 3.49 -14.88 -6.81
C LEU A 92 3.59 -15.90 -7.94
N ALA A 93 2.82 -17.00 -7.90
CA ALA A 93 2.80 -18.02 -8.96
C ALA A 93 2.38 -17.41 -10.31
N LEU A 94 1.35 -16.54 -10.32
CA LEU A 94 0.92 -15.82 -11.53
C LEU A 94 2.00 -14.89 -12.06
N SER A 95 2.70 -14.17 -11.19
CA SER A 95 3.78 -13.29 -11.57
C SER A 95 4.97 -14.07 -12.18
N GLN A 96 5.35 -15.21 -11.59
CA GLN A 96 6.39 -16.09 -12.09
C GLN A 96 6.02 -16.63 -13.47
N ARG A 97 4.81 -17.14 -13.63
CA ARG A 97 4.29 -17.60 -14.91
C ARG A 97 4.28 -16.48 -15.97
N ALA A 98 3.93 -15.24 -15.58
CA ALA A 98 3.96 -14.10 -16.49
C ALA A 98 5.40 -13.76 -16.97
N LEU A 99 6.43 -13.97 -16.13
CA LEU A 99 7.83 -13.88 -16.53
C LEU A 99 8.18 -14.97 -17.55
N GLU A 100 7.83 -16.21 -17.29
CA GLU A 100 8.10 -17.37 -18.16
C GLU A 100 7.45 -17.21 -19.54
N LEU A 101 6.22 -16.67 -19.58
CA LEU A 101 5.47 -16.43 -20.82
C LEU A 101 5.87 -15.13 -21.54
N GLY A 102 6.83 -14.36 -21.00
CA GLY A 102 7.26 -13.09 -21.59
C GLY A 102 6.26 -11.93 -21.49
N TRP A 103 5.19 -12.09 -20.70
CA TRP A 103 4.14 -11.08 -20.58
C TRP A 103 4.63 -9.80 -19.92
N ILE A 104 5.54 -9.92 -18.96
CA ILE A 104 6.11 -8.75 -18.27
C ILE A 104 7.05 -7.97 -19.19
N GLU A 105 7.82 -8.67 -20.02
CA GLU A 105 8.69 -8.06 -21.01
C GLU A 105 7.91 -7.35 -22.12
N ALA A 106 6.82 -7.97 -22.58
CA ALA A 106 5.93 -7.43 -23.62
C ALA A 106 5.01 -6.28 -23.11
N GLU A 107 4.86 -6.10 -21.79
CA GLU A 107 4.02 -5.03 -21.24
C GLU A 107 4.70 -3.65 -21.47
N PRO A 108 4.10 -2.74 -22.25
CA PRO A 108 4.76 -1.48 -22.59
C PRO A 108 4.86 -0.49 -21.42
N ALA A 109 3.90 -0.54 -20.48
CA ALA A 109 3.82 0.42 -19.38
C ALA A 109 4.69 -0.03 -18.20
N ARG A 110 5.75 0.71 -17.90
CA ARG A 110 6.66 0.43 -16.78
C ARG A 110 5.93 0.22 -15.45
N VAL A 111 4.91 1.03 -15.15
CA VAL A 111 4.14 0.91 -13.92
C VAL A 111 3.37 -0.42 -13.84
N ARG A 112 2.86 -0.94 -14.96
CA ARG A 112 2.18 -2.22 -15.01
C ARG A 112 3.17 -3.38 -14.81
N ARG A 113 4.38 -3.29 -15.40
CA ARG A 113 5.47 -4.23 -15.13
C ARG A 113 5.85 -4.24 -13.64
N GLN A 114 5.88 -3.07 -13.00
CA GLN A 114 6.13 -2.98 -11.56
C GLN A 114 5.08 -3.76 -10.74
N PHE A 115 3.79 -3.59 -11.05
CA PHE A 115 2.73 -4.30 -10.32
C PHE A 115 2.70 -5.79 -10.61
N TRP A 116 3.11 -6.23 -11.79
CA TRP A 116 3.37 -7.64 -12.06
C TRP A 116 4.41 -8.23 -11.09
N LEU A 117 5.44 -7.47 -10.74
CA LEU A 117 6.55 -7.93 -9.90
C LEU A 117 6.33 -7.73 -8.39
N MET A 118 5.33 -6.94 -7.97
CA MET A 118 5.09 -6.69 -6.54
C MET A 118 4.93 -7.98 -5.70
N PRO A 119 4.31 -9.08 -6.18
CA PRO A 119 4.23 -10.32 -5.41
C PRO A 119 5.59 -10.91 -5.02
N HIS A 120 6.63 -10.73 -5.84
CA HIS A 120 8.00 -11.17 -5.49
C HIS A 120 8.52 -10.37 -4.27
N LEU A 121 8.29 -9.05 -4.24
CA LEU A 121 8.69 -8.19 -3.13
C LEU A 121 7.93 -8.51 -1.84
N HIS A 122 6.72 -9.01 -1.95
CA HIS A 122 5.85 -9.34 -0.83
C HIS A 122 6.05 -10.76 -0.29
N SER A 123 6.81 -11.62 -0.98
CA SER A 123 7.17 -12.95 -0.50
C SER A 123 8.01 -12.87 0.77
N GLU A 124 7.80 -13.80 1.71
CA GLU A 124 8.70 -13.99 2.86
C GLU A 124 9.81 -15.02 2.57
N SER A 125 10.02 -15.41 1.31
CA SER A 125 11.17 -16.20 0.86
C SER A 125 12.32 -15.28 0.48
N LEU A 126 13.44 -15.38 1.21
CA LEU A 126 14.64 -14.58 0.93
C LEU A 126 15.11 -14.75 -0.51
N ALA A 127 15.18 -15.99 -1.02
CA ALA A 127 15.63 -16.28 -2.38
C ALA A 127 14.76 -15.59 -3.44
N VAL A 128 13.43 -15.56 -3.25
CA VAL A 128 12.51 -14.88 -4.17
C VAL A 128 12.72 -13.37 -4.16
N VAL A 129 12.88 -12.78 -2.97
CA VAL A 129 13.08 -11.32 -2.84
C VAL A 129 14.45 -10.90 -3.38
N GLU A 130 15.52 -11.66 -3.14
CA GLU A 130 16.84 -11.41 -3.70
C GLU A 130 16.82 -11.44 -5.23
N ALA A 131 16.23 -12.47 -5.82
CA ALA A 131 16.07 -12.57 -7.27
C ALA A 131 15.27 -11.40 -7.86
N SER A 132 14.28 -10.88 -7.12
CA SER A 132 13.45 -9.76 -7.56
C SER A 132 14.22 -8.45 -7.75
N VAL A 133 15.37 -8.27 -7.08
CA VAL A 133 16.21 -7.06 -7.23
C VAL A 133 16.60 -6.83 -8.69
N ALA A 134 17.08 -7.87 -9.37
CA ALA A 134 17.44 -7.80 -10.78
C ALA A 134 16.19 -7.59 -11.67
N LEU A 135 15.07 -8.22 -11.34
CA LEU A 135 13.81 -8.04 -12.07
C LEU A 135 13.30 -6.60 -11.99
N PHE A 136 13.29 -5.99 -10.80
CA PHE A 136 12.91 -4.59 -10.66
C PHE A 136 13.88 -3.64 -11.37
N ALA A 137 15.17 -3.90 -11.31
CA ALA A 137 16.15 -3.10 -12.04
C ALA A 137 15.94 -3.15 -13.56
N ARG A 138 15.57 -4.33 -14.10
CA ARG A 138 15.32 -4.53 -15.53
C ARG A 138 13.96 -3.96 -15.98
N TYR A 139 12.89 -4.27 -15.28
CA TYR A 139 11.52 -4.05 -15.74
C TYR A 139 10.82 -2.85 -15.10
N SER A 140 11.37 -2.28 -14.00
CA SER A 140 10.80 -1.13 -13.32
C SER A 140 11.81 0.01 -13.23
N ASP A 141 12.40 0.23 -12.07
CA ASP A 141 13.41 1.29 -11.85
C ASP A 141 14.34 0.99 -10.67
N ALA A 142 15.44 1.76 -10.62
CA ALA A 142 16.47 1.62 -9.59
C ALA A 142 15.93 1.89 -8.17
N ALA A 143 14.94 2.77 -8.02
CA ALA A 143 14.34 3.09 -6.73
C ALA A 143 13.55 1.89 -6.19
N THR A 144 12.76 1.22 -7.03
CA THR A 144 12.02 0.00 -6.64
C THR A 144 12.99 -1.17 -6.39
N ALA A 145 14.05 -1.31 -7.18
CA ALA A 145 15.11 -2.30 -6.92
C ALA A 145 15.80 -2.05 -5.57
N ALA A 146 16.01 -0.78 -5.16
CA ALA A 146 16.54 -0.46 -3.84
C ALA A 146 15.56 -0.81 -2.71
N VAL A 147 14.23 -0.73 -2.96
CA VAL A 147 13.23 -1.24 -2.01
C VAL A 147 13.35 -2.75 -1.87
N ALA A 148 13.49 -3.49 -2.97
CA ALA A 148 13.67 -4.95 -2.93
C ALA A 148 14.93 -5.35 -2.13
N ARG A 149 16.05 -4.64 -2.28
CA ARG A 149 17.26 -4.87 -1.47
C ARG A 149 16.97 -4.71 0.03
N ARG A 150 16.29 -3.64 0.44
CA ARG A 150 15.92 -3.44 1.86
C ARG A 150 14.99 -4.52 2.40
N HIS A 151 14.09 -5.04 1.57
CA HIS A 151 13.23 -6.17 1.95
C HIS A 151 14.05 -7.46 2.11
N ALA A 152 15.01 -7.72 1.22
CA ALA A 152 15.94 -8.83 1.38
C ALA A 152 16.75 -8.70 2.68
N ASP A 153 17.22 -7.50 3.04
CA ASP A 153 17.94 -7.26 4.30
C ASP A 153 17.06 -7.58 5.52
N TRP A 154 15.78 -7.24 5.50
CA TRP A 154 14.87 -7.64 6.58
C TRP A 154 14.68 -9.15 6.65
N LEU A 155 14.55 -9.83 5.51
CA LEU A 155 14.40 -11.28 5.50
C LEU A 155 15.70 -12.00 5.92
N ARG A 156 16.88 -11.49 5.59
CA ARG A 156 18.16 -12.01 6.13
C ARG A 156 18.22 -11.89 7.65
N ARG A 157 17.75 -10.74 8.18
CA ARG A 157 17.83 -10.44 9.61
C ARG A 157 16.76 -11.16 10.43
N PHE A 158 15.52 -11.20 9.96
CA PHE A 158 14.37 -11.66 10.74
C PHE A 158 13.73 -12.95 10.21
N GLY A 159 14.07 -13.38 8.99
CA GLY A 159 13.42 -14.52 8.31
C GLY A 159 11.97 -14.26 7.88
N ARG A 160 11.44 -13.07 8.20
CA ARG A 160 10.04 -12.66 7.95
C ARG A 160 9.91 -11.14 7.93
N TYR A 161 8.70 -10.66 7.59
CA TYR A 161 8.38 -9.23 7.71
C TYR A 161 7.78 -8.91 9.07
N PRO A 162 8.50 -8.25 10.01
CA PRO A 162 8.01 -7.94 11.35
C PRO A 162 6.70 -7.15 11.37
N HIS A 163 6.50 -6.26 10.40
CA HIS A 163 5.28 -5.45 10.30
C HIS A 163 3.99 -6.23 10.00
N ARG A 164 4.10 -7.53 9.66
CA ARG A 164 2.96 -8.44 9.48
C ARG A 164 2.59 -9.20 10.75
N ASN A 165 3.47 -9.18 11.77
CA ASN A 165 3.31 -10.03 12.94
C ASN A 165 1.95 -9.82 13.62
N GLY A 166 1.53 -8.56 13.83
CA GLY A 166 0.25 -8.26 14.45
C GLY A 166 -0.95 -8.82 13.68
N ALA A 167 -0.97 -8.65 12.35
CA ALA A 167 -2.05 -9.16 11.51
C ALA A 167 -2.07 -10.69 11.41
N LEU A 168 -0.90 -11.34 11.51
CA LEU A 168 -0.75 -12.80 11.41
C LEU A 168 -0.75 -13.50 12.78
N GLY A 169 -1.00 -12.77 13.88
CA GLY A 169 -0.98 -13.33 15.24
C GLY A 169 0.40 -13.87 15.67
N ARG A 170 1.49 -13.35 15.08
CA ARG A 170 2.85 -13.76 15.39
C ARG A 170 3.39 -12.93 16.56
N ILE A 171 4.05 -13.55 17.51
CA ILE A 171 4.77 -12.86 18.59
C ILE A 171 6.03 -12.24 18.00
N SER A 172 6.23 -10.94 18.23
CA SER A 172 7.44 -10.23 17.82
C SER A 172 8.58 -10.52 18.83
N THR A 173 9.80 -10.63 18.32
CA THR A 173 11.00 -10.61 19.14
C THR A 173 11.31 -9.18 19.60
N ALA A 174 12.12 -9.00 20.64
CA ALA A 174 12.54 -7.69 21.11
C ALA A 174 13.21 -6.85 20.00
N GLU A 175 14.02 -7.51 19.14
CA GLU A 175 14.68 -6.86 18.00
C GLU A 175 13.69 -6.42 16.91
N GLU A 176 12.64 -7.21 16.66
CA GLU A 176 11.57 -6.84 15.73
C GLU A 176 10.74 -5.67 16.28
N GLU A 177 10.46 -5.65 17.59
CA GLU A 177 9.76 -4.54 18.27
C GLU A 177 10.57 -3.24 18.16
N GLU A 178 11.87 -3.30 18.40
CA GLU A 178 12.75 -2.14 18.24
C GLU A 178 12.71 -1.59 16.82
N LEU A 179 12.79 -2.45 15.79
CA LEU A 179 12.65 -2.04 14.39
C LEU A 179 11.30 -1.35 14.14
N LEU A 180 10.20 -1.91 14.64
CA LEU A 180 8.86 -1.36 14.46
C LEU A 180 8.71 -0.01 15.16
N LEU A 181 9.28 0.15 16.36
CA LEU A 181 9.33 1.42 17.08
C LEU A 181 10.14 2.49 16.34
N GLN A 182 11.33 2.14 15.83
CA GLN A 182 12.17 3.06 15.04
C GLN A 182 11.43 3.52 13.77
N ARG A 183 10.71 2.65 13.09
CA ARG A 183 9.88 3.00 11.93
C ARG A 183 8.71 3.90 12.28
N SER A 184 8.13 3.74 13.46
CA SER A 184 7.06 4.60 13.99
C SER A 184 7.61 5.95 14.46
N ALA A 185 8.77 5.95 15.11
CA ALA A 185 9.45 7.15 15.59
C ALA A 185 10.03 8.01 14.46
N GLY A 186 10.39 7.41 13.33
CA GLY A 186 10.80 8.15 12.11
C GLY A 186 9.65 8.90 11.42
N ALA A 187 8.41 8.67 11.82
CA ALA A 187 7.30 9.57 11.58
C ALA A 187 7.25 10.56 12.75
N GLU A 188 7.99 11.69 12.67
CA GLU A 188 7.77 12.79 13.61
C GLU A 188 6.27 13.03 13.74
N THR A 189 5.70 12.71 14.89
CA THR A 189 4.30 13.01 15.17
C THR A 189 4.28 14.29 15.99
N PHE A 190 3.59 15.30 15.50
CA PHE A 190 3.25 16.44 16.32
C PHE A 190 2.08 16.07 17.23
N ARG A 191 2.03 16.62 18.42
CA ARG A 191 0.85 16.51 19.28
C ARG A 191 -0.10 17.67 19.01
N CYS A 192 -1.38 17.35 18.86
CA CYS A 192 -2.42 18.36 18.79
C CYS A 192 -2.46 19.16 20.11
N GLU A 193 -2.35 20.48 20.05
CA GLU A 193 -2.35 21.30 21.25
C GLU A 193 -3.72 21.32 21.95
N ARG A 194 -4.79 20.94 21.24
CA ARG A 194 -6.16 20.86 21.77
C ARG A 194 -6.51 19.48 22.39
N CYS A 195 -6.38 18.38 21.63
CA CYS A 195 -6.76 17.03 22.12
C CYS A 195 -5.56 16.18 22.56
N ARG A 196 -4.34 16.68 22.39
CA ARG A 196 -3.08 15.99 22.69
C ARG A 196 -2.81 14.73 21.84
N ASP A 197 -3.70 14.39 20.91
CA ASP A 197 -3.49 13.24 20.04
C ASP A 197 -2.27 13.45 19.13
N PRO A 198 -1.44 12.41 18.98
CA PRO A 198 -0.31 12.46 18.07
C PRO A 198 -0.79 12.29 16.62
N GLY A 199 -0.12 12.94 15.69
CA GLY A 199 -0.44 12.76 14.26
C GLY A 199 0.59 13.38 13.32
N PRO A 200 0.64 12.90 12.07
CA PRO A 200 1.63 13.34 11.10
C PRO A 200 1.27 14.66 10.41
N ILE A 201 0.07 15.17 10.62
CA ILE A 201 -0.43 16.41 9.99
C ILE A 201 -1.12 17.24 11.04
N HIS A 202 -0.69 18.50 11.14
CA HIS A 202 -1.32 19.52 11.98
C HIS A 202 -1.48 20.80 11.20
N TYR A 203 -2.54 21.54 11.50
CA TYR A 203 -2.84 22.85 10.93
C TYR A 203 -2.51 23.92 11.94
N ARG A 204 -1.74 24.92 11.52
CA ARG A 204 -1.47 26.12 12.34
C ARG A 204 -2.63 27.07 12.15
N VAL A 205 -3.38 27.31 13.21
CA VAL A 205 -4.61 28.09 13.18
C VAL A 205 -4.73 28.99 14.40
N CYS A 206 -5.50 30.06 14.28
CA CYS A 206 -5.99 30.88 15.38
C CYS A 206 -7.37 31.46 15.02
N SER A 207 -8.04 32.08 15.96
CA SER A 207 -9.34 32.75 15.78
C SER A 207 -9.45 33.98 16.72
N LYS A 208 -10.55 34.74 16.64
CA LYS A 208 -10.83 35.78 17.62
C LYS A 208 -11.16 35.23 19.00
N VAL A 209 -11.64 34.00 19.08
CA VAL A 209 -11.96 33.30 20.33
C VAL A 209 -10.69 32.69 20.96
N GLU A 210 -9.81 32.18 20.13
CA GLU A 210 -8.53 31.57 20.50
C GLU A 210 -7.41 32.30 19.73
N PRO A 211 -6.94 33.47 20.22
CA PRO A 211 -6.08 34.37 19.43
C PRO A 211 -4.65 33.85 19.27
N GLU A 212 -4.22 32.93 20.12
CA GLU A 212 -2.91 32.33 20.01
C GLU A 212 -2.86 31.31 18.88
N TRP A 213 -1.73 31.29 18.15
CA TRP A 213 -1.49 30.32 17.12
C TRP A 213 -1.26 28.92 17.71
N GLN A 214 -2.10 27.98 17.37
CA GLN A 214 -2.02 26.59 17.82
C GLN A 214 -1.90 25.60 16.66
N LEU A 215 -1.27 24.46 16.94
CA LEU A 215 -1.17 23.33 16.02
C LEU A 215 -2.23 22.29 16.35
N VAL A 216 -3.23 22.16 15.50
CA VAL A 216 -4.35 21.24 15.72
C VAL A 216 -4.41 20.13 14.69
N CYS A 217 -4.83 18.94 15.12
CA CYS A 217 -5.01 17.78 14.26
C CYS A 217 -6.20 17.97 13.29
N PRO A 218 -6.32 17.12 12.24
CA PRO A 218 -7.42 17.17 11.30
C PRO A 218 -8.81 17.02 11.92
N GLN A 219 -8.91 16.42 13.11
CA GLN A 219 -10.19 16.23 13.83
C GLN A 219 -10.60 17.49 14.61
N CYS A 220 -9.63 18.23 15.19
CA CYS A 220 -9.90 19.47 15.90
C CYS A 220 -10.02 20.68 14.96
N TRP A 221 -9.42 20.60 13.77
CA TRP A 221 -9.41 21.71 12.81
C TRP A 221 -10.81 22.21 12.39
N PRO A 222 -11.81 21.36 12.08
CA PRO A 222 -13.15 21.84 11.71
C PRO A 222 -13.79 22.73 12.78
N ILE A 223 -13.60 22.39 14.04
CA ILE A 223 -14.15 23.15 15.20
C ILE A 223 -13.60 24.57 15.23
N LEU A 224 -12.31 24.75 14.97
CA LEU A 224 -11.69 26.08 14.95
C LEU A 224 -11.99 26.84 13.67
N ARG A 225 -12.16 26.14 12.56
CA ARG A 225 -12.48 26.74 11.27
C ARG A 225 -13.82 27.47 11.26
N GLU A 226 -14.76 27.06 12.10
CA GLU A 226 -16.10 27.68 12.24
C GLU A 226 -16.09 28.87 13.21
N GLN A 227 -15.01 29.14 13.93
CA GLN A 227 -14.95 30.23 14.89
C GLN A 227 -14.79 31.60 14.18
N PRO A 228 -15.39 32.68 14.76
CA PRO A 228 -15.25 34.01 14.21
C PRO A 228 -13.79 34.45 14.12
N GLY A 229 -13.41 35.03 12.98
CA GLY A 229 -12.06 35.55 12.76
C GLY A 229 -11.01 34.43 12.61
N TYR A 230 -11.42 33.25 12.13
CA TYR A 230 -10.51 32.16 11.83
C TYR A 230 -9.39 32.59 10.88
N CYS A 231 -8.17 32.23 11.27
CA CYS A 231 -6.97 32.44 10.47
C CYS A 231 -6.22 31.11 10.29
N TYR A 232 -5.69 30.90 9.10
CA TYR A 232 -4.90 29.73 8.74
C TYR A 232 -3.45 30.10 8.45
N GLY A 233 -2.51 29.59 9.23
CA GLY A 233 -1.08 29.84 9.14
C GLY A 233 -0.27 28.73 8.46
N GLY A 234 -0.96 27.76 7.84
CA GLY A 234 -0.31 26.68 7.08
C GLY A 234 -0.45 25.29 7.69
N THR A 235 0.00 24.28 6.93
CA THR A 235 0.00 22.88 7.35
C THR A 235 1.41 22.44 7.74
N ARG A 236 1.58 21.89 8.94
CA ARG A 236 2.78 21.21 9.37
C ARG A 236 2.63 19.70 9.12
N LYS A 237 3.58 19.11 8.39
CA LYS A 237 3.62 17.68 8.10
C LYS A 237 4.91 17.09 8.67
N ALA A 238 4.79 16.05 9.47
CA ALA A 238 5.88 15.17 9.82
C ALA A 238 6.43 14.58 8.53
N ASN A 239 7.64 14.39 8.25
CA ASN A 239 8.22 13.90 6.98
C ASN A 239 8.31 14.90 5.80
N ARG A 240 8.31 16.18 6.06
CA ARG A 240 8.77 17.10 5.03
C ARG A 240 10.30 16.98 4.95
N ARG A 241 10.82 16.20 3.98
CA ARG A 241 12.24 16.25 3.62
C ARG A 241 12.60 17.72 3.44
N GLN A 242 13.55 18.20 4.24
CA GLN A 242 14.15 19.50 3.99
C GLN A 242 14.72 19.45 2.57
N ARG A 243 14.23 20.31 1.70
CA ARG A 243 14.89 20.54 0.41
C ARG A 243 16.13 21.36 0.77
N SER A 244 17.28 20.69 0.75
CA SER A 244 18.59 21.36 0.60
C SER A 244 18.70 21.89 -0.80
#